data_a1525fcb674d3f296ac421e9e8350f38
#
_entry.id   a1525fcb674d3f296ac421e9e8350f38
#
_cell.length_a   1.000
_cell.length_b   1.000
_cell.length_c   1.000
_cell.angle_alpha   90.00
_cell.angle_beta   90.00
_cell.angle_gamma   90.00
#
_symmetry.space_group_name_H-M   'P 1'
#
loop_
_entity.id
_entity.type
_entity.pdbx_description
1 polymer ?
#
loop_
_entity_poly.entity_id
_entity_poly.type
_entity_poly.pdbx_seq_one_letter_code
_entity_poly.pdbx_strand_id
1 'polypeptide(L)'
;MKSKIATRPAAIVTQGKADEAAALAAELRPGQSLALLKELHILTREGRLNQDSRRKLKQVQHLTGFIEKLLQELSAGAHDITLADHGAGKSYLGFILYDLYFKAQAGGHVYGIEARADLVQKSRELAQRLGFTRMSFLATSVAGSARSTALPERIDIVTALHACDSATDDAIAFGLHKQARCMVLVPCCQAEVARALNLNKASSLKRSALAELWRHPLHPRELGSQITNVLRCLYLEACGYQVTVTELVGWEHSMKNELIIARFGGRPNLAAAKRLQALLEELGLAELGSVRFRLPADSAVVAGEVASA
;
A
#
# COMPACT_ATOMS: atom_id res chain seq x y z
N MET A 1 -3.72 -61.02 -24.49
CA MET A 1 -4.59 -59.85 -24.37
C MET A 1 -3.76 -58.60 -24.58
N LYS A 2 -3.90 -57.91 -25.75
CA LYS A 2 -3.17 -56.66 -26.05
C LYS A 2 -4.09 -55.51 -25.71
N SER A 3 -3.73 -54.73 -24.71
CA SER A 3 -4.41 -53.48 -24.31
C SER A 3 -4.25 -52.42 -25.41
N LYS A 4 -5.37 -52.00 -25.99
CA LYS A 4 -5.43 -50.84 -26.91
C LYS A 4 -5.36 -49.55 -26.08
N ILE A 5 -4.23 -48.86 -26.11
CA ILE A 5 -4.16 -47.47 -25.62
C ILE A 5 -4.90 -46.61 -26.62
N ALA A 6 -6.03 -46.08 -26.20
CA ALA A 6 -6.80 -45.13 -27.02
C ALA A 6 -6.11 -43.78 -27.01
N THR A 7 -5.50 -43.42 -28.12
CA THR A 7 -4.96 -42.06 -28.38
C THR A 7 -6.14 -41.10 -28.51
N ARG A 8 -6.23 -40.10 -27.62
CA ARG A 8 -7.20 -38.99 -27.72
C ARG A 8 -6.93 -38.22 -29.03
N PRO A 9 -7.94 -37.88 -29.83
CA PRO A 9 -7.73 -37.17 -31.08
C PRO A 9 -7.15 -35.76 -30.82
N ALA A 10 -6.19 -35.36 -31.63
CA ALA A 10 -5.46 -34.08 -31.55
C ALA A 10 -6.38 -32.82 -31.56
N ALA A 11 -7.55 -32.91 -32.18
CA ALA A 11 -8.54 -31.83 -32.23
C ALA A 11 -9.15 -31.48 -30.87
N ILE A 12 -9.34 -32.43 -29.96
CA ILE A 12 -9.89 -32.20 -28.61
C ILE A 12 -8.85 -31.52 -27.72
N VAL A 13 -7.56 -31.78 -27.92
CA VAL A 13 -6.45 -31.19 -27.18
C VAL A 13 -6.22 -29.73 -27.58
N THR A 14 -6.45 -29.38 -28.86
CA THR A 14 -6.32 -28.00 -29.36
C THR A 14 -7.48 -27.12 -28.93
N GLN A 15 -8.70 -27.65 -28.89
CA GLN A 15 -9.89 -26.92 -28.45
C GLN A 15 -9.82 -26.59 -26.95
N GLY A 16 -9.44 -27.54 -26.10
CA GLY A 16 -9.25 -27.29 -24.66
C GLY A 16 -8.16 -26.25 -24.33
N LYS A 17 -7.09 -26.18 -25.12
CA LYS A 17 -6.06 -25.13 -24.95
C LYS A 17 -6.54 -23.75 -25.40
N ALA A 18 -7.37 -23.68 -26.44
CA ALA A 18 -7.98 -22.45 -26.90
C ALA A 18 -8.98 -21.88 -25.87
N ASP A 19 -9.79 -22.77 -25.29
CA ASP A 19 -10.75 -22.41 -24.24
C ASP A 19 -10.05 -21.94 -22.95
N GLU A 20 -8.95 -22.60 -22.55
CA GLU A 20 -8.12 -22.17 -21.41
C GLU A 20 -7.47 -20.79 -21.67
N ALA A 21 -6.98 -20.53 -22.87
CA ALA A 21 -6.40 -19.25 -23.25
C ALA A 21 -7.45 -18.13 -23.29
N ALA A 22 -8.64 -18.42 -23.80
CA ALA A 22 -9.77 -17.48 -23.80
C ALA A 22 -10.24 -17.14 -22.37
N ALA A 23 -10.35 -18.16 -21.51
CA ALA A 23 -10.68 -17.97 -20.09
C ALA A 23 -9.63 -17.13 -19.36
N LEU A 24 -8.35 -17.38 -19.62
CA LEU A 24 -7.27 -16.56 -19.06
C LEU A 24 -7.36 -15.10 -19.57
N ALA A 25 -7.56 -14.91 -20.86
CA ALA A 25 -7.68 -13.56 -21.45
C ALA A 25 -8.84 -12.75 -20.85
N ALA A 26 -9.94 -13.42 -20.48
CA ALA A 26 -11.06 -12.77 -19.81
C ALA A 26 -10.77 -12.32 -18.36
N GLU A 27 -9.79 -12.94 -17.70
CA GLU A 27 -9.37 -12.58 -16.34
C GLU A 27 -8.27 -11.49 -16.33
N LEU A 28 -7.62 -11.24 -17.48
CA LEU A 28 -6.54 -10.27 -17.60
C LEU A 28 -7.02 -8.93 -18.14
N ARG A 29 -6.32 -7.88 -17.78
CA ARG A 29 -6.55 -6.55 -18.36
C ARG A 29 -5.95 -6.48 -19.77
N PRO A 30 -6.56 -5.72 -20.70
CA PRO A 30 -5.99 -5.50 -22.02
C PRO A 30 -4.55 -4.98 -21.94
N GLY A 31 -3.64 -5.57 -22.71
CA GLY A 31 -2.23 -5.19 -22.76
C GLY A 31 -1.35 -5.71 -21.61
N GLN A 32 -1.90 -6.43 -20.65
CA GLN A 32 -1.13 -6.98 -19.52
C GLN A 32 -0.16 -8.07 -19.98
N SER A 33 1.11 -7.95 -19.57
CA SER A 33 2.19 -8.84 -19.97
C SER A 33 2.10 -10.20 -19.29
N LEU A 34 1.87 -11.27 -20.08
CA LEU A 34 1.93 -12.64 -19.59
C LEU A 34 3.33 -13.02 -19.06
N ALA A 35 4.38 -12.50 -19.69
CA ALA A 35 5.76 -12.72 -19.26
C ALA A 35 5.98 -12.15 -17.85
N LEU A 36 5.54 -10.92 -17.59
CA LEU A 36 5.59 -10.31 -16.27
C LEU A 36 4.80 -11.13 -15.24
N LEU A 37 3.57 -11.55 -15.55
CA LEU A 37 2.74 -12.31 -14.62
C LEU A 37 3.35 -13.67 -14.25
N LYS A 38 4.08 -14.31 -15.16
CA LYS A 38 4.85 -15.54 -14.89
C LYS A 38 6.04 -15.25 -13.96
N GLU A 39 6.79 -14.21 -14.22
CA GLU A 39 7.93 -13.79 -13.37
C GLU A 39 7.49 -13.42 -11.95
N LEU A 40 6.34 -12.78 -11.82
CA LEU A 40 5.72 -12.48 -10.53
C LEU A 40 5.04 -13.69 -9.87
N HIS A 41 5.09 -14.87 -10.47
CA HIS A 41 4.40 -16.08 -10.00
C HIS A 41 2.88 -15.90 -9.78
N ILE A 42 2.28 -14.99 -10.52
CA ILE A 42 0.81 -14.85 -10.64
C ILE A 42 0.30 -15.91 -11.63
N LEU A 43 1.05 -16.18 -12.69
CA LEU A 43 0.82 -17.32 -13.55
C LEU A 43 1.82 -18.43 -13.26
N THR A 44 1.41 -19.68 -13.45
CA THR A 44 2.34 -20.81 -13.46
C THR A 44 3.29 -20.69 -14.68
N ARG A 45 4.34 -21.51 -14.72
CA ARG A 45 5.26 -21.57 -15.87
C ARG A 45 4.52 -21.90 -17.17
N GLU A 46 3.46 -22.71 -17.09
CA GLU A 46 2.59 -23.10 -18.20
C GLU A 46 1.58 -21.98 -18.56
N GLY A 47 1.52 -20.88 -17.81
CA GLY A 47 0.63 -19.76 -18.06
C GLY A 47 -0.79 -19.93 -17.51
N ARG A 48 -0.98 -20.76 -16.49
CA ARG A 48 -2.28 -20.99 -15.84
C ARG A 48 -2.44 -20.19 -14.56
N LEU A 49 -3.68 -19.86 -14.20
CA LEU A 49 -4.06 -19.30 -12.92
C LEU A 49 -4.56 -20.39 -11.97
N ASN A 50 -3.95 -20.52 -10.80
CA ASN A 50 -4.52 -21.27 -9.69
C ASN A 50 -5.41 -20.36 -8.82
N GLN A 51 -6.11 -20.92 -7.84
CA GLN A 51 -7.06 -20.18 -7.00
C GLN A 51 -6.40 -19.05 -6.21
N ASP A 52 -5.22 -19.28 -5.63
CA ASP A 52 -4.47 -18.26 -4.87
C ASP A 52 -3.95 -17.16 -5.78
N SER A 53 -3.51 -17.51 -6.98
CA SER A 53 -3.07 -16.55 -7.99
C SER A 53 -4.22 -15.66 -8.47
N ARG A 54 -5.42 -16.20 -8.63
CA ARG A 54 -6.63 -15.42 -8.95
C ARG A 54 -6.97 -14.40 -7.88
N ARG A 55 -6.88 -14.80 -6.60
CA ARG A 55 -7.10 -13.86 -5.48
C ARG A 55 -6.09 -12.71 -5.50
N LYS A 56 -4.80 -13.03 -5.65
CA LYS A 56 -3.74 -12.01 -5.76
C LYS A 56 -3.95 -11.09 -6.95
N LEU A 57 -4.27 -11.65 -8.12
CA LEU A 57 -4.52 -10.87 -9.33
C LEU A 57 -5.69 -9.90 -9.14
N LYS A 58 -6.81 -10.36 -8.57
CA LYS A 58 -7.96 -9.51 -8.25
C LYS A 58 -7.60 -8.37 -7.31
N GLN A 59 -6.87 -8.65 -6.23
CA GLN A 59 -6.42 -7.62 -5.27
C GLN A 59 -5.57 -6.56 -5.96
N VAL A 60 -4.58 -6.99 -6.74
CA VAL A 60 -3.67 -6.08 -7.44
C VAL A 60 -4.42 -5.29 -8.52
N GLN A 61 -5.29 -5.92 -9.30
CA GLN A 61 -6.10 -5.23 -10.32
C GLN A 61 -7.04 -4.19 -9.71
N HIS A 62 -7.64 -4.50 -8.57
CA HIS A 62 -8.51 -3.57 -7.87
C HIS A 62 -7.75 -2.36 -7.34
N LEU A 63 -6.61 -2.60 -6.65
CA LEU A 63 -5.72 -1.55 -6.19
C LEU A 63 -5.17 -0.70 -7.35
N THR A 64 -4.75 -1.34 -8.45
CA THR A 64 -4.30 -0.66 -9.66
C THR A 64 -5.39 0.26 -10.20
N GLY A 65 -6.66 -0.15 -10.20
CA GLY A 65 -7.79 0.67 -10.63
C GLY A 65 -7.96 1.97 -9.82
N PHE A 66 -7.71 1.95 -8.51
CA PHE A 66 -7.70 3.17 -7.70
C PHE A 66 -6.52 4.06 -8.06
N ILE A 67 -5.33 3.49 -8.20
CA ILE A 67 -4.10 4.25 -8.51
C ILE A 67 -4.17 4.84 -9.92
N GLU A 68 -4.70 4.13 -10.90
CA GLU A 68 -4.87 4.64 -12.26
C GLU A 68 -5.75 5.88 -12.34
N LYS A 69 -6.83 5.94 -11.54
CA LYS A 69 -7.65 7.15 -11.46
C LYS A 69 -6.83 8.34 -10.94
N LEU A 70 -6.01 8.12 -9.91
CA LEU A 70 -5.11 9.16 -9.40
C LEU A 70 -4.07 9.55 -10.43
N LEU A 71 -3.47 8.59 -11.14
CA LEU A 71 -2.53 8.85 -12.22
C LEU A 71 -3.15 9.68 -13.34
N GLN A 72 -4.39 9.38 -13.74
CA GLN A 72 -5.13 10.15 -14.75
C GLN A 72 -5.44 11.58 -14.28
N GLU A 73 -5.91 11.73 -13.02
CA GLU A 73 -6.14 13.05 -12.41
C GLU A 73 -4.87 13.91 -12.41
N LEU A 74 -3.73 13.30 -12.07
CA LEU A 74 -2.43 13.99 -12.01
C LEU A 74 -1.83 14.27 -13.38
N SER A 75 -2.05 13.42 -14.38
CA SER A 75 -1.53 13.57 -15.76
C SER A 75 -2.09 14.79 -16.49
N ALA A 76 -3.25 15.29 -16.07
CA ALA A 76 -3.81 16.51 -16.65
C ALA A 76 -2.91 17.76 -16.48
N GLY A 77 -1.90 17.68 -15.60
CA GLY A 77 -0.94 18.77 -15.32
C GLY A 77 0.32 18.79 -16.20
N ALA A 78 0.41 18.03 -17.27
CA ALA A 78 1.51 18.05 -18.27
C ALA A 78 2.94 17.89 -17.69
N HIS A 79 3.13 17.14 -16.63
CA HIS A 79 4.45 16.78 -16.10
C HIS A 79 4.61 15.26 -15.96
N ASP A 80 5.85 14.81 -15.94
CA ASP A 80 6.20 13.41 -15.77
C ASP A 80 5.88 12.96 -14.32
N ILE A 81 4.96 12.01 -14.17
CA ILE A 81 4.52 11.52 -12.86
C ILE A 81 5.57 10.61 -12.25
N THR A 82 5.84 10.80 -10.97
CA THR A 82 6.72 9.96 -10.18
C THR A 82 5.93 9.18 -9.13
N LEU A 83 6.20 7.87 -9.03
CA LEU A 83 5.60 6.98 -8.04
C LEU A 83 6.69 6.30 -7.21
N ALA A 84 6.56 6.32 -5.88
CA ALA A 84 7.41 5.57 -4.97
C ALA A 84 6.60 4.48 -4.25
N ASP A 85 7.02 3.21 -4.42
CA ASP A 85 6.42 2.04 -3.79
C ASP A 85 7.28 1.61 -2.60
N HIS A 86 6.76 1.80 -1.38
CA HIS A 86 7.45 1.54 -0.13
C HIS A 86 7.18 0.14 0.42
N GLY A 87 8.25 -0.50 0.95
CA GLY A 87 8.18 -1.89 1.36
C GLY A 87 7.86 -2.79 0.16
N ALA A 88 8.42 -2.42 -0.99
CA ALA A 88 8.05 -2.98 -2.29
C ALA A 88 8.20 -4.51 -2.36
N GLY A 89 9.03 -5.11 -1.51
CA GLY A 89 9.28 -6.55 -1.53
C GLY A 89 9.76 -7.00 -2.90
N LYS A 90 8.96 -7.82 -3.60
CA LYS A 90 9.18 -8.18 -5.00
C LYS A 90 8.63 -7.15 -5.99
N SER A 91 8.19 -6.00 -5.51
CA SER A 91 7.62 -4.88 -6.28
C SER A 91 6.46 -5.27 -7.22
N TYR A 92 5.60 -6.17 -6.77
CA TYR A 92 4.44 -6.60 -7.57
C TYR A 92 3.61 -5.44 -8.08
N LEU A 93 3.28 -4.49 -7.17
CA LEU A 93 2.47 -3.32 -7.49
C LEU A 93 3.20 -2.41 -8.50
N GLY A 94 4.46 -2.08 -8.22
CA GLY A 94 5.27 -1.23 -9.11
C GLY A 94 5.39 -1.80 -10.52
N PHE A 95 5.66 -3.10 -10.65
CA PHE A 95 5.75 -3.76 -11.96
C PHE A 95 4.43 -3.78 -12.72
N ILE A 96 3.32 -4.05 -12.04
CA ILE A 96 2.00 -4.09 -12.69
C ILE A 96 1.55 -2.69 -13.10
N LEU A 97 1.79 -1.67 -12.26
CA LEU A 97 1.51 -0.27 -12.62
C LEU A 97 2.38 0.18 -13.80
N TYR A 98 3.65 -0.25 -13.83
CA TYR A 98 4.50 0.07 -14.97
C TYR A 98 3.97 -0.56 -16.27
N ASP A 99 3.64 -1.85 -16.25
CA ASP A 99 3.15 -2.58 -17.41
C ASP A 99 1.82 -2.03 -17.95
N LEU A 100 0.89 -1.71 -17.04
CA LEU A 100 -0.47 -1.28 -17.41
C LEU A 100 -0.58 0.23 -17.72
N TYR A 101 0.27 1.06 -17.11
CA TYR A 101 0.16 2.51 -17.23
C TYR A 101 1.44 3.16 -17.75
N PHE A 102 2.56 3.11 -17.00
CA PHE A 102 3.76 3.88 -17.33
C PHE A 102 4.39 3.48 -18.66
N LYS A 103 4.31 2.21 -19.05
CA LYS A 103 4.86 1.69 -20.29
C LYS A 103 4.31 2.41 -21.53
N ALA A 104 3.03 2.78 -21.50
CA ALA A 104 2.35 3.48 -22.59
C ALA A 104 2.57 5.00 -22.58
N GLN A 105 3.12 5.56 -21.49
CA GLN A 105 3.38 6.99 -21.37
C GLN A 105 4.75 7.35 -21.94
N ALA A 106 4.91 8.60 -22.41
CA ALA A 106 6.20 9.10 -22.88
C ALA A 106 7.20 9.33 -21.72
N GLY A 107 6.69 9.68 -20.54
CA GLY A 107 7.47 9.98 -19.34
C GLY A 107 6.98 9.27 -18.09
N GLY A 108 7.43 9.76 -16.93
CA GLY A 108 7.10 9.22 -15.63
C GLY A 108 8.06 8.13 -15.15
N HIS A 109 8.15 7.91 -13.84
CA HIS A 109 9.12 6.99 -13.25
C HIS A 109 8.56 6.27 -12.02
N VAL A 110 8.89 5.00 -11.85
CA VAL A 110 8.52 4.18 -10.70
C VAL A 110 9.76 3.84 -9.86
N TYR A 111 9.73 4.16 -8.59
CA TYR A 111 10.78 3.86 -7.62
C TYR A 111 10.31 2.78 -6.65
N GLY A 112 10.94 1.62 -6.65
CA GLY A 112 10.73 0.57 -5.64
C GLY A 112 11.72 0.76 -4.48
N ILE A 113 11.22 0.89 -3.25
CA ILE A 113 12.04 1.09 -2.05
C ILE A 113 11.86 -0.11 -1.14
N GLU A 114 12.94 -0.84 -0.90
CA GLU A 114 12.95 -2.08 -0.11
C GLU A 114 14.26 -2.19 0.67
N ALA A 115 14.19 -2.58 1.93
CA ALA A 115 15.37 -2.70 2.78
C ALA A 115 16.24 -3.92 2.43
N ARG A 116 15.63 -4.98 1.89
CA ARG A 116 16.31 -6.24 1.56
C ARG A 116 17.01 -6.12 0.20
N ALA A 117 18.34 -6.03 0.24
CA ALA A 117 19.17 -5.83 -0.96
C ALA A 117 19.02 -6.97 -1.99
N ASP A 118 18.78 -8.22 -1.54
CA ASP A 118 18.57 -9.36 -2.44
C ASP A 118 17.28 -9.24 -3.28
N LEU A 119 16.21 -8.67 -2.70
CA LEU A 119 14.97 -8.41 -3.42
C LEU A 119 15.12 -7.24 -4.39
N VAL A 120 15.82 -6.19 -3.97
CA VAL A 120 16.14 -5.04 -4.83
C VAL A 120 16.93 -5.50 -6.06
N GLN A 121 17.95 -6.35 -5.87
CA GLN A 121 18.73 -6.88 -6.98
C GLN A 121 17.88 -7.71 -7.95
N LYS A 122 17.04 -8.60 -7.45
CA LYS A 122 16.11 -9.40 -8.28
C LYS A 122 15.14 -8.51 -9.06
N SER A 123 14.64 -7.44 -8.43
CA SER A 123 13.74 -6.49 -9.10
C SER A 123 14.45 -5.70 -10.19
N ARG A 124 15.70 -5.28 -9.98
CA ARG A 124 16.53 -4.64 -11.04
C ARG A 124 16.74 -5.57 -12.24
N GLU A 125 17.11 -6.82 -11.98
CA GLU A 125 17.31 -7.82 -13.03
C GLU A 125 16.01 -8.09 -13.81
N LEU A 126 14.88 -8.16 -13.11
CA LEU A 126 13.58 -8.34 -13.75
C LEU A 126 13.19 -7.15 -14.62
N ALA A 127 13.34 -5.93 -14.11
CA ALA A 127 13.08 -4.71 -14.88
C ALA A 127 13.94 -4.64 -16.13
N GLN A 128 15.23 -4.98 -16.03
CA GLN A 128 16.15 -5.03 -17.16
C GLN A 128 15.72 -6.07 -18.21
N ARG A 129 15.37 -7.31 -17.79
CA ARG A 129 14.90 -8.35 -18.70
C ARG A 129 13.61 -7.97 -19.43
N LEU A 130 12.73 -7.20 -18.80
CA LEU A 130 11.47 -6.77 -19.38
C LEU A 130 11.57 -5.45 -20.15
N GLY A 131 12.76 -4.81 -20.18
CA GLY A 131 12.96 -3.51 -20.81
C GLY A 131 12.23 -2.36 -20.11
N PHE A 132 12.00 -2.46 -18.81
CA PHE A 132 11.32 -1.43 -18.01
C PHE A 132 12.33 -0.36 -17.55
N THR A 133 12.72 0.49 -18.50
CA THR A 133 13.84 1.46 -18.35
C THR A 133 13.54 2.59 -17.35
N ARG A 134 12.27 2.87 -17.07
CA ARG A 134 11.82 3.92 -16.14
C ARG A 134 11.35 3.34 -14.81
N MET A 135 12.02 2.27 -14.35
CA MET A 135 11.93 1.72 -13.00
C MET A 135 13.30 1.75 -12.33
N SER A 136 13.35 2.23 -11.12
CA SER A 136 14.54 2.23 -10.25
C SER A 136 14.25 1.59 -8.92
N PHE A 137 15.26 0.92 -8.33
CA PHE A 137 15.09 0.22 -7.07
C PHE A 137 16.19 0.61 -6.08
N LEU A 138 15.79 0.99 -4.87
CA LEU A 138 16.68 1.43 -3.80
C LEU A 138 16.70 0.42 -2.67
N ALA A 139 17.91 -0.06 -2.31
CA ALA A 139 18.13 -0.92 -1.15
C ALA A 139 18.34 -0.03 0.07
N THR A 140 17.26 0.39 0.72
CA THR A 140 17.34 1.28 1.89
C THR A 140 16.10 1.15 2.76
N SER A 141 16.23 1.51 4.05
CA SER A 141 15.08 1.70 4.91
C SER A 141 14.27 2.91 4.46
N VAL A 142 13.00 2.97 4.87
CA VAL A 142 12.12 4.11 4.56
C VAL A 142 12.72 5.42 5.08
N ALA A 143 13.21 5.44 6.33
CA ALA A 143 13.86 6.61 6.91
C ALA A 143 15.12 7.06 6.13
N GLY A 144 15.89 6.10 5.60
CA GLY A 144 17.05 6.38 4.74
C GLY A 144 16.65 6.93 3.37
N SER A 145 15.53 6.47 2.81
CA SER A 145 15.07 6.87 1.48
C SER A 145 14.66 8.33 1.40
N ALA A 146 14.10 8.89 2.48
CA ALA A 146 13.67 10.29 2.53
C ALA A 146 14.82 11.28 2.22
N ARG A 147 16.04 10.94 2.61
CA ARG A 147 17.24 11.76 2.41
C ARG A 147 18.08 11.34 1.20
N SER A 148 17.64 10.35 0.45
CA SER A 148 18.40 9.83 -0.69
C SER A 148 18.39 10.81 -1.85
N THR A 149 19.57 11.14 -2.37
CA THR A 149 19.76 11.93 -3.58
C THR A 149 19.41 11.16 -4.85
N ALA A 150 19.22 9.85 -4.77
CA ALA A 150 18.76 9.00 -5.88
C ALA A 150 17.26 9.14 -6.16
N LEU A 151 16.53 9.86 -5.31
CA LEU A 151 15.09 10.16 -5.47
C LEU A 151 14.91 11.65 -5.74
N PRO A 152 13.92 12.04 -6.55
CA PRO A 152 13.59 13.45 -6.76
C PRO A 152 13.17 14.11 -5.43
N GLU A 153 13.24 15.44 -5.38
CA GLU A 153 12.80 16.21 -4.20
C GLU A 153 11.31 16.01 -3.92
N ARG A 154 10.51 15.90 -4.97
CA ARG A 154 9.07 15.64 -4.90
C ARG A 154 8.72 14.32 -5.54
N ILE A 155 7.75 13.64 -4.95
CA ILE A 155 7.15 12.40 -5.46
C ILE A 155 5.64 12.64 -5.57
N ASP A 156 5.04 12.34 -6.73
CA ASP A 156 3.61 12.59 -6.92
C ASP A 156 2.74 11.59 -6.16
N ILE A 157 3.09 10.30 -6.23
CA ILE A 157 2.34 9.23 -5.57
C ILE A 157 3.27 8.38 -4.72
N VAL A 158 2.86 8.17 -3.47
CA VAL A 158 3.49 7.18 -2.58
C VAL A 158 2.53 6.02 -2.38
N THR A 159 2.99 4.81 -2.62
CA THR A 159 2.25 3.57 -2.33
C THR A 159 2.95 2.77 -1.25
N ALA A 160 2.16 2.09 -0.41
CA ALA A 160 2.65 1.15 0.58
C ALA A 160 1.67 -0.02 0.68
N LEU A 161 1.92 -1.07 -0.11
CA LEU A 161 1.15 -2.30 -0.09
C LEU A 161 1.85 -3.31 0.82
N HIS A 162 1.19 -3.73 1.90
CA HIS A 162 1.76 -4.66 2.89
C HIS A 162 3.02 -4.14 3.61
N ALA A 163 3.16 -2.84 3.75
CA ALA A 163 4.11 -2.25 4.68
C ALA A 163 3.62 -2.52 6.12
N CYS A 164 4.25 -3.50 6.78
CA CYS A 164 3.80 -3.98 8.08
C CYS A 164 4.17 -3.03 9.22
N ASP A 165 3.28 -2.95 10.21
CA ASP A 165 3.46 -2.19 11.46
C ASP A 165 3.88 -0.74 11.20
N SER A 166 4.98 -0.28 11.77
CA SER A 166 5.50 1.07 11.63
C SER A 166 5.98 1.44 10.23
N ALA A 167 6.21 0.47 9.33
CA ALA A 167 6.64 0.77 7.97
C ALA A 167 5.58 1.56 7.16
N THR A 168 4.29 1.43 7.50
CA THR A 168 3.25 2.30 6.92
C THR A 168 3.41 3.74 7.41
N ASP A 169 3.72 3.94 8.69
CA ASP A 169 3.92 5.27 9.28
C ASP A 169 5.17 5.94 8.69
N ASP A 170 6.23 5.14 8.47
CA ASP A 170 7.43 5.60 7.79
C ASP A 170 7.14 5.99 6.32
N ALA A 171 6.27 5.26 5.62
CA ALA A 171 5.83 5.62 4.26
C ALA A 171 5.01 6.92 4.25
N ILE A 172 4.17 7.16 5.25
CA ILE A 172 3.48 8.44 5.45
C ILE A 172 4.49 9.56 5.66
N ALA A 173 5.44 9.38 6.59
CA ALA A 173 6.47 10.38 6.87
C ALA A 173 7.32 10.70 5.63
N PHE A 174 7.67 9.68 4.84
CA PHE A 174 8.33 9.87 3.54
C PHE A 174 7.45 10.70 2.58
N GLY A 175 6.17 10.34 2.45
CA GLY A 175 5.24 11.06 1.57
C GLY A 175 5.10 12.54 1.95
N LEU A 176 5.00 12.82 3.25
CA LEU A 176 4.99 14.20 3.77
C LEU A 176 6.30 14.93 3.44
N HIS A 177 7.46 14.30 3.68
CA HIS A 177 8.76 14.88 3.38
C HIS A 177 8.96 15.16 1.88
N LYS A 178 8.51 14.26 1.00
CA LYS A 178 8.57 14.39 -0.45
C LYS A 178 7.40 15.19 -1.05
N GLN A 179 6.55 15.78 -0.22
CA GLN A 179 5.40 16.58 -0.63
C GLN A 179 4.49 15.82 -1.62
N ALA A 180 4.22 14.55 -1.30
CA ALA A 180 3.42 13.68 -2.16
C ALA A 180 2.03 14.29 -2.39
N ARG A 181 1.58 14.29 -3.65
CA ARG A 181 0.24 14.74 -4.01
C ARG A 181 -0.82 13.72 -3.61
N CYS A 182 -0.45 12.44 -3.66
CA CYS A 182 -1.33 11.34 -3.25
C CYS A 182 -0.54 10.28 -2.47
N MET A 183 -1.22 9.63 -1.52
CA MET A 183 -0.72 8.42 -0.86
C MET A 183 -1.77 7.33 -0.93
N VAL A 184 -1.36 6.09 -1.20
CA VAL A 184 -2.24 4.91 -1.28
C VAL A 184 -1.66 3.83 -0.39
N LEU A 185 -2.31 3.58 0.74
CA LEU A 185 -1.78 2.75 1.81
C LEU A 185 -2.72 1.57 2.06
N VAL A 186 -2.16 0.36 2.13
CA VAL A 186 -2.89 -0.87 2.50
C VAL A 186 -2.22 -1.45 3.75
N PRO A 187 -2.61 -0.98 4.95
CA PRO A 187 -2.07 -1.46 6.19
C PRO A 187 -2.54 -2.90 6.47
N CYS A 188 -1.61 -3.81 6.72
CA CYS A 188 -1.95 -5.22 6.92
C CYS A 188 -1.70 -5.75 8.35
N CYS A 189 -0.70 -5.24 9.05
CA CYS A 189 -0.31 -5.69 10.38
C CYS A 189 0.09 -4.49 11.22
N GLN A 190 -0.66 -4.22 12.30
CA GLN A 190 -0.37 -3.16 13.25
C GLN A 190 -0.32 -3.76 14.66
N ALA A 191 0.82 -3.67 15.32
CA ALA A 191 1.01 -4.22 16.65
C ALA A 191 1.48 -3.18 17.67
N GLU A 192 2.06 -2.06 17.23
CA GLU A 192 2.66 -1.04 18.10
C GLU A 192 1.63 -0.41 19.04
N VAL A 193 0.50 0.06 18.51
CA VAL A 193 -0.60 0.64 19.32
C VAL A 193 -1.20 -0.41 20.25
N ALA A 194 -1.44 -1.64 19.77
CA ALA A 194 -1.96 -2.72 20.61
C ALA A 194 -1.03 -3.02 21.80
N ARG A 195 0.29 -3.02 21.57
CA ARG A 195 1.30 -3.18 22.63
C ARG A 195 1.27 -2.02 23.62
N ALA A 196 1.22 -0.78 23.13
CA ALA A 196 1.14 0.41 23.98
C ALA A 196 -0.12 0.41 24.84
N LEU A 197 -1.28 0.09 24.26
CA LEU A 197 -2.54 -0.06 24.99
C LEU A 197 -2.49 -1.19 26.05
N ASN A 198 -1.81 -2.30 25.74
CA ASN A 198 -1.63 -3.39 26.70
C ASN A 198 -0.75 -2.99 27.88
N LEU A 199 0.30 -2.24 27.65
CA LEU A 199 1.21 -1.77 28.70
C LEU A 199 0.60 -0.65 29.54
N ASN A 200 -0.24 0.20 28.97
CA ASN A 200 -0.87 1.32 29.66
C ASN A 200 -2.04 0.86 30.54
N LYS A 201 -1.74 0.62 31.83
CA LYS A 201 -2.77 0.26 32.83
C LYS A 201 -3.71 1.43 33.19
N ALA A 202 -3.31 2.66 32.91
CA ALA A 202 -4.08 3.87 33.23
C ALA A 202 -5.03 4.29 32.09
N SER A 203 -5.04 3.58 30.97
CA SER A 203 -5.94 3.86 29.83
C SER A 203 -7.40 3.93 30.28
N SER A 204 -8.11 4.95 29.82
CA SER A 204 -9.57 5.12 30.07
C SER A 204 -10.36 3.87 29.67
N LEU A 205 -9.97 3.19 28.60
CA LEU A 205 -10.59 1.96 28.12
C LEU A 205 -10.55 0.84 29.16
N LYS A 206 -9.41 0.65 29.84
CA LYS A 206 -9.26 -0.40 30.88
C LYS A 206 -9.96 -0.08 32.18
N ARG A 207 -10.39 1.15 32.39
CA ARG A 207 -11.17 1.60 33.55
C ARG A 207 -12.66 1.70 33.28
N SER A 208 -13.09 1.40 32.08
CA SER A 208 -14.48 1.37 31.66
C SER A 208 -14.99 -0.06 31.45
N ALA A 209 -16.25 -0.21 31.06
CA ALA A 209 -16.81 -1.49 30.64
C ALA A 209 -16.08 -2.12 29.45
N LEU A 210 -15.33 -1.33 28.68
CA LEU A 210 -14.50 -1.81 27.57
C LEU A 210 -13.28 -2.63 28.03
N ALA A 211 -12.98 -2.69 29.34
CA ALA A 211 -11.98 -3.60 29.91
C ALA A 211 -12.21 -5.06 29.52
N GLU A 212 -13.45 -5.45 29.22
CA GLU A 212 -13.80 -6.78 28.74
C GLU A 212 -13.07 -7.17 27.44
N LEU A 213 -12.65 -6.19 26.63
CA LEU A 213 -11.84 -6.45 25.42
C LEU A 213 -10.50 -7.12 25.74
N TRP A 214 -9.95 -6.90 26.96
CA TRP A 214 -8.67 -7.49 27.37
C TRP A 214 -8.78 -8.92 27.91
N ARG A 215 -9.98 -9.49 27.98
CA ARG A 215 -10.15 -10.90 28.41
C ARG A 215 -9.55 -11.89 27.41
N HIS A 216 -9.51 -11.53 26.12
CA HIS A 216 -8.98 -12.38 25.05
C HIS A 216 -7.97 -11.61 24.21
N PRO A 217 -6.74 -12.13 23.99
CA PRO A 217 -5.65 -11.41 23.30
C PRO A 217 -5.98 -10.94 21.87
N LEU A 218 -6.94 -11.59 21.23
CA LEU A 218 -7.36 -11.22 19.87
C LEU A 218 -8.00 -9.83 19.84
N HIS A 219 -8.88 -9.54 20.82
CA HIS A 219 -9.68 -8.31 20.80
C HIS A 219 -8.83 -7.04 20.92
N PRO A 220 -7.90 -6.89 21.91
CA PRO A 220 -7.06 -5.69 21.97
C PRO A 220 -6.10 -5.56 20.79
N ARG A 221 -5.72 -6.68 20.15
CA ARG A 221 -4.92 -6.64 18.91
C ARG A 221 -5.69 -6.03 17.77
N GLU A 222 -6.93 -6.47 17.54
CA GLU A 222 -7.76 -5.95 16.46
C GLU A 222 -8.18 -4.49 16.74
N LEU A 223 -8.55 -4.16 17.99
CA LEU A 223 -8.81 -2.78 18.41
C LEU A 223 -7.61 -1.87 18.18
N GLY A 224 -6.41 -2.30 18.58
CA GLY A 224 -5.18 -1.55 18.35
C GLY A 224 -4.88 -1.33 16.87
N SER A 225 -5.19 -2.31 16.02
CA SER A 225 -5.08 -2.18 14.58
C SER A 225 -6.02 -1.10 14.02
N GLN A 226 -7.28 -1.08 14.45
CA GLN A 226 -8.27 -0.08 14.04
C GLN A 226 -7.87 1.32 14.52
N ILE A 227 -7.48 1.45 15.79
CA ILE A 227 -7.01 2.74 16.35
C ILE A 227 -5.81 3.25 15.57
N THR A 228 -4.85 2.39 15.21
CA THR A 228 -3.69 2.79 14.40
C THR A 228 -4.13 3.46 13.09
N ASN A 229 -5.07 2.87 12.39
CA ASN A 229 -5.54 3.41 11.11
C ASN A 229 -6.32 4.72 11.29
N VAL A 230 -7.11 4.84 12.34
CA VAL A 230 -7.79 6.11 12.70
C VAL A 230 -6.77 7.21 12.99
N LEU A 231 -5.71 6.92 13.75
CA LEU A 231 -4.64 7.88 14.03
C LEU A 231 -3.91 8.31 12.75
N ARG A 232 -3.63 7.38 11.81
CA ARG A 232 -3.04 7.68 10.50
C ARG A 232 -3.93 8.60 9.66
N CYS A 233 -5.24 8.33 9.63
CA CYS A 233 -6.19 9.17 8.91
C CYS A 233 -6.24 10.58 9.49
N LEU A 234 -6.37 10.72 10.82
CA LEU A 234 -6.36 12.03 11.49
C LEU A 234 -5.04 12.78 11.29
N TYR A 235 -3.91 12.07 11.29
CA TYR A 235 -2.60 12.66 11.03
C TYR A 235 -2.47 13.19 9.61
N LEU A 236 -2.90 12.41 8.61
CA LEU A 236 -2.93 12.84 7.21
C LEU A 236 -3.86 14.04 7.01
N GLU A 237 -5.06 14.01 7.60
CA GLU A 237 -5.98 15.16 7.57
C GLU A 237 -5.35 16.40 8.20
N ALA A 238 -4.73 16.25 9.37
CA ALA A 238 -4.03 17.34 10.05
C ALA A 238 -2.90 17.93 9.19
N CYS A 239 -2.22 17.10 8.39
CA CYS A 239 -1.18 17.52 7.44
C CYS A 239 -1.74 18.06 6.10
N GLY A 240 -3.04 18.24 5.98
CA GLY A 240 -3.67 18.89 4.81
C GLY A 240 -4.11 17.94 3.70
N TYR A 241 -4.23 16.64 3.99
CA TYR A 241 -4.77 15.67 3.04
C TYR A 241 -6.28 15.46 3.24
N GLN A 242 -6.97 15.24 2.14
CA GLN A 242 -8.32 14.69 2.14
C GLN A 242 -8.20 13.17 2.13
N VAL A 243 -8.75 12.52 3.15
CA VAL A 243 -8.61 11.09 3.36
C VAL A 243 -9.91 10.36 3.01
N THR A 244 -9.78 9.30 2.24
CA THR A 244 -10.85 8.34 1.95
C THR A 244 -10.40 6.97 2.44
N VAL A 245 -11.25 6.32 3.22
CA VAL A 245 -11.06 4.95 3.67
C VAL A 245 -12.10 4.07 2.99
N THR A 246 -11.66 2.98 2.39
CA THR A 246 -12.53 2.01 1.72
C THR A 246 -11.97 0.61 1.84
N GLU A 247 -12.70 -0.37 1.36
CA GLU A 247 -12.24 -1.75 1.25
C GLU A 247 -11.45 -1.96 -0.05
N LEU A 248 -10.34 -2.69 0.06
CA LEU A 248 -9.54 -3.07 -1.11
C LEU A 248 -10.23 -4.16 -1.93
N VAL A 249 -10.81 -5.17 -1.26
CA VAL A 249 -11.56 -6.29 -1.87
C VAL A 249 -12.68 -6.72 -0.93
N GLY A 250 -13.67 -7.49 -1.40
CA GLY A 250 -14.76 -7.97 -0.55
C GLY A 250 -14.28 -8.83 0.63
N TRP A 251 -15.05 -8.86 1.70
CA TRP A 251 -14.75 -9.54 2.97
C TRP A 251 -14.40 -11.02 2.81
N GLU A 252 -14.96 -11.67 1.79
CA GLU A 252 -14.68 -13.08 1.48
C GLU A 252 -13.23 -13.34 1.07
N HIS A 253 -12.45 -12.28 0.81
CA HIS A 253 -11.08 -12.41 0.30
C HIS A 253 -10.00 -12.06 1.31
N SER A 254 -10.27 -11.17 2.29
CA SER A 254 -9.32 -10.79 3.33
C SER A 254 -10.00 -10.09 4.49
N MET A 255 -9.63 -10.47 5.73
CA MET A 255 -10.05 -9.77 6.95
C MET A 255 -9.31 -8.44 7.14
N LYS A 256 -8.14 -8.26 6.52
CA LYS A 256 -7.33 -7.04 6.56
C LYS A 256 -7.35 -6.40 5.17
N ASN A 257 -8.34 -5.55 4.98
CA ASN A 257 -8.82 -5.12 3.68
C ASN A 257 -8.95 -3.60 3.56
N GLU A 258 -8.44 -2.87 4.55
CA GLU A 258 -8.56 -1.43 4.58
C GLU A 258 -7.60 -0.78 3.57
N LEU A 259 -8.13 0.14 2.76
CA LEU A 259 -7.41 0.97 1.82
C LEU A 259 -7.57 2.42 2.23
N ILE A 260 -6.48 3.09 2.55
CA ILE A 260 -6.42 4.52 2.87
C ILE A 260 -5.88 5.26 1.64
N ILE A 261 -6.68 6.16 1.08
CA ILE A 261 -6.30 7.03 -0.02
C ILE A 261 -6.28 8.46 0.49
N ALA A 262 -5.12 9.12 0.44
CA ALA A 262 -4.95 10.49 0.85
C ALA A 262 -4.56 11.36 -0.35
N ARG A 263 -5.29 12.46 -0.57
CA ARG A 263 -5.02 13.47 -1.61
C ARG A 263 -4.69 14.80 -0.95
N PHE A 264 -3.58 15.40 -1.34
CA PHE A 264 -3.18 16.69 -0.77
C PHE A 264 -4.17 17.77 -1.14
N GLY A 265 -4.79 18.38 -0.13
CA GLY A 265 -5.80 19.44 -0.26
C GLY A 265 -5.24 20.87 -0.09
N GLY A 266 -3.93 20.99 0.22
CA GLY A 266 -3.20 22.24 0.24
C GLY A 266 -3.19 22.99 1.59
N ARG A 267 -4.06 22.65 2.56
CA ARG A 267 -4.12 23.36 3.85
C ARG A 267 -4.24 22.39 5.02
N PRO A 268 -3.41 22.55 6.08
CA PRO A 268 -3.55 21.79 7.32
C PRO A 268 -4.95 21.92 7.93
N ASN A 269 -5.44 20.82 8.53
CA ASN A 269 -6.73 20.78 9.20
C ASN A 269 -6.54 20.78 10.72
N LEU A 270 -6.69 21.95 11.34
CA LEU A 270 -6.52 22.13 12.78
C LEU A 270 -7.54 21.36 13.63
N ALA A 271 -8.76 21.17 13.11
CA ALA A 271 -9.76 20.36 13.81
C ALA A 271 -9.35 18.88 13.84
N ALA A 272 -8.75 18.37 12.78
CA ALA A 272 -8.18 17.02 12.76
C ALA A 272 -6.98 16.90 13.71
N ALA A 273 -6.11 17.92 13.75
CA ALA A 273 -4.99 17.96 14.70
C ALA A 273 -5.46 17.86 16.16
N LYS A 274 -6.48 18.64 16.52
CA LYS A 274 -7.09 18.59 17.88
C LYS A 274 -7.70 17.23 18.18
N ARG A 275 -8.42 16.62 17.23
CA ARG A 275 -8.99 15.27 17.40
C ARG A 275 -7.90 14.21 17.56
N LEU A 276 -6.81 14.32 16.82
CA LEU A 276 -5.65 13.43 16.94
C LEU A 276 -5.04 13.52 18.34
N GLN A 277 -4.78 14.73 18.83
CA GLN A 277 -4.23 14.96 20.17
C GLN A 277 -5.16 14.40 21.25
N ALA A 278 -6.44 14.76 21.22
CA ALA A 278 -7.42 14.29 22.18
C ALA A 278 -7.50 12.76 22.24
N LEU A 279 -7.47 12.09 21.08
CA LEU A 279 -7.50 10.63 21.01
C LEU A 279 -6.21 10.00 21.57
N LEU A 280 -5.04 10.57 21.28
CA LEU A 280 -3.77 10.12 21.83
C LEU A 280 -3.71 10.28 23.36
N GLU A 281 -4.21 11.39 23.90
CA GLU A 281 -4.29 11.65 25.35
C GLU A 281 -5.27 10.72 26.05
N GLU A 282 -6.48 10.57 25.50
CA GLU A 282 -7.53 9.71 26.08
C GLU A 282 -7.08 8.25 26.15
N LEU A 283 -6.38 7.78 25.13
CA LEU A 283 -5.84 6.42 25.08
C LEU A 283 -4.52 6.25 25.84
N GLY A 284 -3.91 7.35 26.32
CA GLY A 284 -2.61 7.35 26.98
C GLY A 284 -1.47 6.97 26.03
N LEU A 285 -1.56 7.43 24.76
CA LEU A 285 -0.61 7.17 23.68
C LEU A 285 0.23 8.40 23.33
N ALA A 286 0.31 9.42 24.19
CA ALA A 286 0.99 10.68 23.91
C ALA A 286 2.47 10.48 23.51
N GLU A 287 3.18 9.55 24.18
CA GLU A 287 4.56 9.21 23.86
C GLU A 287 4.69 8.65 22.44
N LEU A 288 3.82 7.71 22.06
CA LEU A 288 3.76 7.18 20.70
C LEU A 288 3.42 8.27 19.69
N GLY A 289 2.51 9.19 20.05
CA GLY A 289 2.12 10.35 19.25
C GLY A 289 3.32 11.25 18.91
N SER A 290 4.19 11.51 19.87
CA SER A 290 5.38 12.33 19.66
C SER A 290 6.41 11.72 18.69
N VAL A 291 6.40 10.40 18.56
CA VAL A 291 7.33 9.66 17.66
C VAL A 291 6.73 9.46 16.26
N ARG A 292 5.45 9.06 16.18
CA ARG A 292 4.82 8.62 14.93
C ARG A 292 3.95 9.68 14.25
N PHE A 293 3.31 10.54 15.04
CA PHE A 293 2.29 11.49 14.57
C PHE A 293 2.66 12.93 14.90
N ARG A 294 3.95 13.26 14.73
CA ARG A 294 4.45 14.61 15.00
C ARG A 294 3.95 15.59 13.95
N LEU A 295 3.07 16.49 14.38
CA LEU A 295 2.54 17.55 13.52
C LEU A 295 3.63 18.54 13.09
N PRO A 296 3.56 19.10 11.85
CA PRO A 296 4.40 20.21 11.43
C PRO A 296 4.28 21.40 12.37
N ALA A 297 5.37 22.18 12.52
CA ALA A 297 5.43 23.29 13.47
C ALA A 297 4.32 24.33 13.27
N ASP A 298 3.93 24.60 12.01
CA ASP A 298 2.84 25.54 11.68
C ASP A 298 1.45 25.07 12.15
N SER A 299 1.28 23.75 12.33
CA SER A 299 0.04 23.17 12.87
C SER A 299 0.04 23.14 14.40
N ALA A 300 1.22 23.16 15.05
CA ALA A 300 1.37 23.09 16.49
C ALA A 300 1.20 24.49 17.16
N VAL A 301 1.63 25.56 16.51
CA VAL A 301 1.55 26.94 17.06
C VAL A 301 0.10 27.37 17.29
N VAL A 302 -0.82 27.02 16.37
CA VAL A 302 -2.23 27.40 16.48
C VAL A 302 -3.00 26.53 17.47
N ALA A 303 -2.53 25.32 17.78
CA ALA A 303 -3.17 24.46 18.78
C ALA A 303 -2.80 24.88 20.23
N GLY A 304 -1.65 25.53 20.44
CA GLY A 304 -1.19 26.00 21.74
C GLY A 304 -1.82 27.31 22.20
N GLU A 305 -2.20 28.22 21.27
CA GLU A 305 -2.79 29.51 21.62
C GLU A 305 -4.25 29.44 22.11
N VAL A 306 -4.97 28.36 21.88
CA VAL A 306 -6.38 28.18 22.31
C VAL A 306 -6.48 27.47 23.68
N ALA A 307 -5.41 26.90 24.20
CA ALA A 307 -5.39 26.28 25.53
C ALA A 307 -5.12 27.27 26.68
N SER A 308 -4.83 28.54 26.35
CA SER A 308 -4.54 29.62 27.31
C SER A 308 -5.54 30.78 27.29
N ALA A 309 -6.74 30.57 26.73
CA ALA A 309 -7.84 31.57 26.76
C ALA A 309 -9.08 31.06 27.51
#